data_a37ceff8b12c510617febc8faa48a67e
#
_entry.id   a37ceff8b12c510617febc8faa48a67e
#
_cell.length_a   1.000
_cell.length_b   1.000
_cell.length_c   1.000
_cell.angle_alpha   90.00
_cell.angle_beta   90.00
_cell.angle_gamma   90.00
#
_symmetry.space_group_name_H-M   'P 1'
#
loop_
_entity.id
_entity.type
_entity.pdbx_description
1 polymer ?
#
loop_
_entity_poly.entity_id
_entity_poly.type
_entity_poly.pdbx_seq_one_letter_code
_entity_poly.pdbx_strand_id
1 'polypeptide(L)'
;MGQKTNPLGFRLEGTQDHKSSWYAKFISYSELLNEDDKIRSYLSKFTKVAKIAMIRIGRSGDGNQIELNIETAKPTELLGNKGIWVTNLLADLKKLLPKSRQITVNFLEVDNSDSNAALIADWIVTQLEERVIFRRIIREAMQNARTNISGGIKIQISGR
;
A
#
# COMPACT_ATOMS: atom_id res chain seq x y z
N MET A 1 -22.96 -21.37 1.81
CA MET A 1 -22.32 -20.06 1.54
C MET A 1 -21.52 -20.20 0.25
N GLY A 2 -21.73 -19.31 -0.73
CA GLY A 2 -21.04 -19.38 -2.00
C GLY A 2 -19.54 -19.05 -1.85
N GLN A 3 -18.71 -19.79 -2.57
CA GLN A 3 -17.28 -19.50 -2.69
C GLN A 3 -17.11 -18.26 -3.59
N LYS A 4 -16.25 -17.33 -3.18
CA LYS A 4 -15.97 -16.10 -3.95
C LYS A 4 -14.50 -16.05 -4.29
N THR A 5 -14.20 -15.79 -5.56
CA THR A 5 -12.82 -15.56 -6.01
C THR A 5 -12.27 -14.27 -5.39
N ASN A 6 -10.94 -14.25 -5.12
CA ASN A 6 -10.28 -13.04 -4.68
C ASN A 6 -10.47 -11.92 -5.72
N PRO A 7 -11.01 -10.75 -5.34
CA PRO A 7 -11.31 -9.68 -6.30
C PRO A 7 -10.07 -9.13 -7.00
N LEU A 8 -8.91 -9.14 -6.34
CA LEU A 8 -7.65 -8.73 -6.95
C LEU A 8 -7.23 -9.76 -8.02
N GLY A 9 -7.23 -11.06 -7.68
CA GLY A 9 -6.86 -12.13 -8.60
C GLY A 9 -7.74 -12.17 -9.85
N PHE A 10 -9.03 -11.83 -9.71
CA PHE A 10 -9.96 -11.77 -10.83
C PHE A 10 -9.68 -10.60 -11.80
N ARG A 11 -9.04 -9.52 -11.32
CA ARG A 11 -8.78 -8.29 -12.10
C ARG A 11 -7.37 -8.15 -12.60
N LEU A 12 -6.46 -9.04 -12.20
CA LEU A 12 -5.08 -9.05 -12.71
C LEU A 12 -5.08 -9.25 -14.22
N GLU A 13 -4.14 -8.61 -14.90
CA GLU A 13 -3.94 -8.57 -16.35
C GLU A 13 -5.05 -7.86 -17.16
N GLY A 14 -6.22 -7.62 -16.56
CA GLY A 14 -7.29 -6.89 -17.24
C GLY A 14 -7.30 -5.41 -16.89
N THR A 15 -7.50 -5.10 -15.60
CA THR A 15 -7.67 -3.73 -15.10
C THR A 15 -6.69 -3.35 -13.99
N GLN A 16 -5.99 -4.33 -13.43
CA GLN A 16 -5.03 -4.12 -12.35
C GLN A 16 -3.72 -4.86 -12.61
N ASP A 17 -2.61 -4.21 -12.31
CA ASP A 17 -1.28 -4.78 -12.37
C ASP A 17 -0.93 -5.55 -11.11
N HIS A 18 0.07 -6.42 -11.20
CA HIS A 18 0.62 -7.14 -10.06
C HIS A 18 1.29 -6.18 -9.07
N LYS A 19 1.12 -6.46 -7.77
CA LYS A 19 1.79 -5.70 -6.70
C LYS A 19 3.29 -5.98 -6.59
N SER A 20 3.75 -7.11 -7.11
CA SER A 20 5.16 -7.46 -7.24
C SER A 20 5.40 -7.95 -8.67
N SER A 21 6.41 -7.38 -9.35
CA SER A 21 6.76 -7.70 -10.73
C SER A 21 8.24 -8.06 -10.81
N TRP A 22 8.53 -9.36 -10.74
CA TRP A 22 9.89 -9.88 -10.85
C TRP A 22 9.91 -11.37 -11.20
N TYR A 23 11.04 -11.83 -11.67
CA TYR A 23 11.30 -13.24 -11.95
C TYR A 23 12.48 -13.75 -11.10
N ALA A 24 12.42 -14.99 -10.66
CA ALA A 24 13.51 -15.65 -9.97
C ALA A 24 13.61 -17.11 -10.34
N LYS A 25 14.84 -17.65 -10.27
CA LYS A 25 15.05 -19.10 -10.37
C LYS A 25 14.40 -19.77 -9.14
N PHE A 26 13.98 -21.02 -9.31
CA PHE A 26 13.25 -21.78 -8.27
C PHE A 26 13.95 -21.79 -6.90
N ILE A 27 15.26 -21.88 -6.86
CA ILE A 27 16.07 -21.94 -5.63
C ILE A 27 16.00 -20.60 -4.84
N SER A 28 16.04 -19.47 -5.52
CA SER A 28 16.05 -18.13 -4.90
C SER A 28 14.66 -17.53 -4.71
N TYR A 29 13.61 -18.17 -5.25
CA TYR A 29 12.25 -17.63 -5.22
C TYR A 29 11.74 -17.40 -3.79
N SER A 30 11.92 -18.39 -2.91
CA SER A 30 11.45 -18.31 -1.53
C SER A 30 12.15 -17.21 -0.72
N GLU A 31 13.43 -16.97 -0.99
CA GLU A 31 14.19 -15.91 -0.33
C GLU A 31 13.68 -14.53 -0.75
N LEU A 32 13.49 -14.31 -2.04
CA LEU A 32 12.99 -13.05 -2.57
C LEU A 32 11.55 -12.76 -2.11
N LEU A 33 10.71 -13.79 -2.03
CA LEU A 33 9.36 -13.66 -1.51
C LEU A 33 9.36 -13.24 -0.03
N ASN A 34 10.23 -13.84 0.78
CA ASN A 34 10.39 -13.48 2.18
C ASN A 34 10.93 -12.04 2.36
N GLU A 35 11.84 -11.61 1.47
CA GLU A 35 12.29 -10.21 1.44
C GLU A 35 11.13 -9.25 1.15
N ASP A 36 10.28 -9.56 0.16
CA ASP A 36 9.10 -8.75 -0.17
C ASP A 36 8.12 -8.67 0.98
N ASP A 37 7.89 -9.78 1.69
CA ASP A 37 7.02 -9.79 2.86
C ASP A 37 7.57 -8.91 4.00
N LYS A 38 8.88 -8.97 4.27
CA LYS A 38 9.54 -8.10 5.25
C LYS A 38 9.40 -6.62 4.89
N ILE A 39 9.58 -6.26 3.61
CA ILE A 39 9.40 -4.88 3.13
C ILE A 39 7.96 -4.43 3.37
N ARG A 40 6.96 -5.23 2.97
CA ARG A 40 5.54 -4.91 3.15
C ARG A 40 5.16 -4.80 4.61
N SER A 41 5.61 -5.72 5.44
CA SER A 41 5.37 -5.70 6.89
C SER A 41 6.01 -4.50 7.58
N TYR A 42 7.17 -4.05 7.13
CA TYR A 42 7.80 -2.84 7.62
C TYR A 42 7.01 -1.59 7.21
N LEU A 43 6.68 -1.46 5.93
CA LEU A 43 5.96 -0.31 5.39
C LEU A 43 4.51 -0.22 5.92
N SER A 44 3.87 -1.35 6.24
CA SER A 44 2.52 -1.35 6.81
C SER A 44 2.41 -0.61 8.14
N LYS A 45 3.51 -0.52 8.91
CA LYS A 45 3.55 0.26 10.16
C LYS A 45 3.36 1.76 9.94
N PHE A 46 3.70 2.23 8.75
CA PHE A 46 3.63 3.64 8.38
C PHE A 46 2.39 3.99 7.56
N THR A 47 1.55 3.01 7.20
CA THR A 47 0.37 3.23 6.35
C THR A 47 -0.53 4.33 6.91
N LYS A 48 -0.79 4.34 8.21
CA LYS A 48 -1.63 5.34 8.86
C LYS A 48 -1.05 6.76 8.79
N VAL A 49 0.25 6.90 9.01
CA VAL A 49 0.94 8.20 9.03
C VAL A 49 1.19 8.69 7.61
N ALA A 50 1.65 7.80 6.77
CA ALA A 50 2.07 8.08 5.40
C ALA A 50 0.93 8.06 4.37
N LYS A 51 -0.28 7.63 4.77
CA LYS A 51 -1.43 7.44 3.88
C LYS A 51 -1.06 6.69 2.60
N ILE A 52 -0.43 5.53 2.77
CA ILE A 52 0.03 4.69 1.67
C ILE A 52 -1.17 3.95 1.08
N ALA A 53 -1.45 4.19 -0.20
CA ALA A 53 -2.51 3.53 -0.94
C ALA A 53 -2.08 2.17 -1.47
N MET A 54 -0.89 2.09 -2.08
CA MET A 54 -0.36 0.88 -2.68
C MET A 54 1.17 0.85 -2.62
N ILE A 55 1.72 -0.36 -2.51
CA ILE A 55 3.17 -0.62 -2.56
C ILE A 55 3.41 -1.59 -3.71
N ARG A 56 4.14 -1.14 -4.74
CA ARG A 56 4.58 -1.97 -5.85
C ARG A 56 6.07 -2.24 -5.71
N ILE A 57 6.46 -3.50 -5.89
CA ILE A 57 7.84 -3.95 -5.79
C ILE A 57 8.27 -4.49 -7.15
N GLY A 58 9.22 -3.82 -7.78
CA GLY A 58 9.91 -4.30 -8.96
C GLY A 58 11.29 -4.82 -8.60
N ARG A 59 11.77 -5.84 -9.30
CA ARG A 59 13.15 -6.31 -9.21
C ARG A 59 13.71 -6.49 -10.60
N SER A 60 14.93 -6.02 -10.82
CA SER A 60 15.61 -6.17 -12.11
C SER A 60 16.62 -7.31 -12.07
N GLY A 61 16.75 -7.98 -13.22
CA GLY A 61 17.76 -8.97 -13.54
C GLY A 61 17.95 -10.04 -12.48
N ASP A 62 19.07 -9.98 -11.78
CA ASP A 62 19.46 -10.97 -10.76
C ASP A 62 18.76 -10.81 -9.41
N GLY A 63 17.71 -9.98 -9.32
CA GLY A 63 16.99 -9.70 -8.08
C GLY A 63 17.74 -8.79 -7.11
N ASN A 64 18.91 -8.26 -7.49
CA ASN A 64 19.75 -7.43 -6.63
C ASN A 64 19.28 -5.97 -6.54
N GLN A 65 18.63 -5.48 -7.59
CA GLN A 65 18.07 -4.13 -7.62
C GLN A 65 16.57 -4.21 -7.29
N ILE A 66 16.18 -3.50 -6.26
CA ILE A 66 14.79 -3.44 -5.78
C ILE A 66 14.28 -2.03 -6.03
N GLU A 67 13.22 -1.94 -6.80
CA GLU A 67 12.50 -0.70 -7.05
C GLU A 67 11.18 -0.72 -6.27
N LEU A 68 11.04 0.22 -5.33
CA LEU A 68 9.85 0.37 -4.52
C LEU A 68 9.08 1.59 -5.00
N ASN A 69 7.92 1.36 -5.61
CA ASN A 69 6.99 2.40 -6.00
C ASN A 69 5.88 2.47 -4.95
N ILE A 70 5.87 3.55 -4.16
CA ILE A 70 4.94 3.78 -3.06
C ILE A 70 3.94 4.84 -3.49
N GLU A 71 2.69 4.44 -3.67
CA GLU A 71 1.59 5.35 -3.95
C GLU A 71 1.05 5.93 -2.64
N THR A 72 1.03 7.24 -2.51
CA THR A 72 0.60 7.95 -1.31
C THR A 72 -0.28 9.15 -1.66
N ALA A 73 -1.19 9.50 -0.74
CA ALA A 73 -2.05 10.67 -0.91
C ALA A 73 -1.28 11.99 -0.72
N LYS A 74 -0.17 11.97 0.05
CA LYS A 74 0.56 13.19 0.40
C LYS A 74 2.07 12.95 0.41
N PRO A 75 2.71 12.89 -0.77
CA PRO A 75 4.15 12.64 -0.86
C PRO A 75 4.97 13.76 -0.21
N THR A 76 4.50 14.99 -0.25
CA THR A 76 5.19 16.16 0.32
C THR A 76 5.32 16.09 1.84
N GLU A 77 4.31 15.57 2.55
CA GLU A 77 4.37 15.37 4.00
C GLU A 77 5.41 14.31 4.38
N LEU A 78 5.57 13.27 3.56
CA LEU A 78 6.56 12.22 3.76
C LEU A 78 7.98 12.66 3.46
N LEU A 79 8.17 13.40 2.38
CA LEU A 79 9.47 13.93 2.01
C LEU A 79 9.98 14.95 3.05
N GLY A 80 9.05 15.70 3.68
CA GLY A 80 9.37 16.71 4.67
C GLY A 80 10.37 17.75 4.15
N ASN A 81 10.74 18.71 4.98
CA ASN A 81 11.63 19.81 4.56
C ASN A 81 13.08 19.35 4.21
N LYS A 82 13.50 18.12 4.52
CA LYS A 82 14.88 17.66 4.30
C LYS A 82 15.00 16.19 3.86
N GLY A 83 13.91 15.52 3.51
CA GLY A 83 13.97 14.09 3.13
C GLY A 83 14.48 13.14 4.23
N ILE A 84 14.46 13.56 5.49
CA ILE A 84 14.98 12.80 6.64
C ILE A 84 14.23 11.48 6.78
N TRP A 85 12.93 11.48 6.52
CA TRP A 85 12.13 10.27 6.60
C TRP A 85 12.58 9.22 5.57
N VAL A 86 12.88 9.64 4.34
CA VAL A 86 13.36 8.76 3.26
C VAL A 86 14.72 8.17 3.60
N THR A 87 15.63 8.97 4.14
CA THR A 87 16.97 8.49 4.56
C THR A 87 16.88 7.47 5.68
N ASN A 88 16.01 7.69 6.66
CA ASN A 88 15.75 6.75 7.76
C ASN A 88 15.12 5.46 7.24
N LEU A 89 14.11 5.58 6.37
CA LEU A 89 13.46 4.44 5.73
C LEU A 89 14.44 3.58 4.94
N LEU A 90 15.31 4.21 4.13
CA LEU A 90 16.36 3.51 3.39
C LEU A 90 17.36 2.83 4.31
N ALA A 91 17.76 3.49 5.41
CA ALA A 91 18.68 2.93 6.39
C ALA A 91 18.08 1.70 7.09
N ASP A 92 16.81 1.75 7.44
CA ASP A 92 16.13 0.63 8.09
C ASP A 92 15.85 -0.52 7.12
N LEU A 93 15.45 -0.25 5.88
CA LEU A 93 15.31 -1.28 4.84
C LEU A 93 16.65 -1.98 4.56
N LYS A 94 17.77 -1.23 4.53
CA LYS A 94 19.11 -1.83 4.39
C LYS A 94 19.52 -2.71 5.57
N LYS A 95 18.97 -2.48 6.77
CA LYS A 95 19.20 -3.39 7.93
C LYS A 95 18.37 -4.67 7.82
N LEU A 96 17.18 -4.60 7.23
CA LEU A 96 16.25 -5.73 7.09
C LEU A 96 16.63 -6.68 5.95
N LEU A 97 17.31 -6.15 4.94
CA LEU A 97 17.66 -6.87 3.71
C LEU A 97 19.17 -7.22 3.66
N PRO A 98 19.55 -8.22 2.87
CA PRO A 98 20.97 -8.52 2.64
C PRO A 98 21.72 -7.30 2.08
N LYS A 99 22.98 -7.11 2.50
CA LYS A 99 23.83 -5.96 2.10
C LYS A 99 24.07 -5.83 0.60
N SER A 100 23.89 -6.90 -0.15
CA SER A 100 24.02 -6.92 -1.62
C SER A 100 22.90 -6.22 -2.38
N ARG A 101 21.77 -5.91 -1.70
CA ARG A 101 20.60 -5.33 -2.34
C ARG A 101 20.73 -3.81 -2.51
N GLN A 102 20.49 -3.33 -3.71
CA GLN A 102 20.35 -1.90 -4.01
C GLN A 102 18.85 -1.55 -4.00
N ILE A 103 18.47 -0.52 -3.23
CA ILE A 103 17.07 -0.15 -3.06
C ILE A 103 16.89 1.26 -3.60
N THR A 104 15.97 1.40 -4.54
CA THR A 104 15.48 2.69 -5.04
C THR A 104 14.03 2.86 -4.60
N VAL A 105 13.69 4.01 -4.03
CA VAL A 105 12.32 4.30 -3.56
C VAL A 105 11.78 5.48 -4.34
N ASN A 106 10.66 5.26 -5.01
CA ASN A 106 9.90 6.27 -5.74
C ASN A 106 8.56 6.52 -5.02
N PHE A 107 8.20 7.77 -4.86
CA PHE A 107 6.90 8.18 -4.33
C PHE A 107 6.04 8.70 -5.46
N LEU A 108 4.87 8.10 -5.60
CA LEU A 108 3.87 8.48 -6.59
C LEU A 108 2.67 9.09 -5.86
N GLU A 109 2.19 10.20 -6.35
CA GLU A 109 0.98 10.81 -5.84
C GLU A 109 -0.25 10.11 -6.42
N VAL A 110 -1.25 9.88 -5.57
CA VAL A 110 -2.54 9.34 -5.99
C VAL A 110 -3.42 10.50 -6.42
N ASP A 111 -3.84 10.51 -7.69
CA ASP A 111 -4.63 11.61 -8.29
C ASP A 111 -5.90 11.95 -7.50
N ASN A 112 -6.60 10.93 -6.98
CA ASN A 112 -7.85 11.08 -6.21
C ASN A 112 -7.78 10.27 -4.92
N SER A 113 -7.28 10.87 -3.85
CA SER A 113 -7.21 10.23 -2.52
C SER A 113 -8.57 9.76 -2.01
N ASP A 114 -9.61 10.56 -2.26
CA ASP A 114 -10.96 10.33 -1.74
C ASP A 114 -11.74 9.25 -2.52
N SER A 115 -11.23 8.83 -3.67
CA SER A 115 -11.78 7.71 -4.44
C SER A 115 -11.06 6.39 -4.20
N ASN A 116 -9.88 6.43 -3.56
CA ASN A 116 -9.08 5.23 -3.31
C ASN A 116 -9.64 4.41 -2.15
N ALA A 117 -10.06 3.19 -2.43
CA ALA A 117 -10.69 2.31 -1.44
C ALA A 117 -9.79 1.97 -0.24
N ALA A 118 -8.46 1.88 -0.45
CA ALA A 118 -7.52 1.60 0.62
C ALA A 118 -7.43 2.78 1.61
N LEU A 119 -7.32 4.00 1.09
CA LEU A 119 -7.25 5.23 1.90
C LEU A 119 -8.56 5.48 2.66
N ILE A 120 -9.70 5.22 2.02
CA ILE A 120 -11.01 5.30 2.70
C ILE A 120 -11.10 4.27 3.83
N ALA A 121 -10.62 3.04 3.60
CA ALA A 121 -10.63 2.01 4.63
C ALA A 121 -9.73 2.38 5.82
N ASP A 122 -8.54 2.89 5.59
CA ASP A 122 -7.63 3.35 6.65
C ASP A 122 -8.21 4.53 7.43
N TRP A 123 -8.88 5.47 6.75
CA TRP A 123 -9.60 6.56 7.40
C TRP A 123 -10.71 6.04 8.31
N ILE A 124 -11.53 5.08 7.83
CA ILE A 124 -12.59 4.44 8.63
C ILE A 124 -12.00 3.77 9.86
N VAL A 125 -10.90 3.03 9.71
CA VAL A 125 -10.22 2.35 10.82
C VAL A 125 -9.74 3.35 11.87
N THR A 126 -9.13 4.45 11.45
CA THR A 126 -8.66 5.51 12.37
C THR A 126 -9.83 6.09 13.17
N GLN A 127 -10.96 6.40 12.52
CA GLN A 127 -12.14 6.94 13.18
C GLN A 127 -12.77 5.93 14.17
N LEU A 128 -12.73 4.63 13.85
CA LEU A 128 -13.19 3.58 14.77
C LEU A 128 -12.28 3.45 15.98
N GLU A 129 -10.98 3.57 15.82
CA GLU A 129 -10.00 3.59 16.92
C GLU A 129 -10.22 4.80 17.86
N GLU A 130 -10.62 5.94 17.32
CA GLU A 130 -11.04 7.15 18.06
C GLU A 130 -12.43 6.99 18.73
N ARG A 131 -13.06 5.82 18.60
CA ARG A 131 -14.37 5.48 19.18
C ARG A 131 -15.52 6.33 18.64
N VAL A 132 -15.42 6.84 17.43
CA VAL A 132 -16.54 7.52 16.77
C VAL A 132 -17.64 6.49 16.42
N ILE A 133 -18.89 6.90 16.47
CA ILE A 133 -20.05 6.03 16.21
C ILE A 133 -20.01 5.55 14.75
N PHE A 134 -20.00 4.23 14.54
CA PHE A 134 -19.84 3.61 13.21
C PHE A 134 -20.87 4.08 12.16
N ARG A 135 -22.12 4.39 12.58
CA ARG A 135 -23.16 4.90 11.67
C ARG A 135 -22.80 6.28 11.08
N ARG A 136 -22.14 7.13 11.88
CA ARG A 136 -21.67 8.44 11.46
C ARG A 136 -20.51 8.29 10.49
N ILE A 137 -19.54 7.43 10.82
CA ILE A 137 -18.36 7.17 9.98
C ILE A 137 -18.77 6.69 8.58
N ILE A 138 -19.69 5.71 8.51
CA ILE A 138 -20.18 5.20 7.22
C ILE A 138 -20.83 6.31 6.39
N ARG A 139 -21.63 7.17 7.01
CA ARG A 139 -22.31 8.27 6.32
C ARG A 139 -21.30 9.28 5.76
N GLU A 140 -20.33 9.68 6.56
CA GLU A 140 -19.28 10.62 6.16
C GLU A 140 -18.40 10.02 5.06
N ALA A 141 -17.97 8.76 5.20
CA ALA A 141 -17.20 8.06 4.17
C ALA A 141 -17.96 7.97 2.84
N MET A 142 -19.25 7.66 2.88
CA MET A 142 -20.08 7.62 1.68
C MET A 142 -20.27 9.01 1.05
N GLN A 143 -20.38 10.06 1.85
CA GLN A 143 -20.54 11.42 1.37
C GLN A 143 -19.26 11.90 0.68
N ASN A 144 -18.10 11.70 1.30
CA ASN A 144 -16.80 12.08 0.75
C ASN A 144 -16.50 11.33 -0.56
N ALA A 145 -16.78 10.02 -0.58
CA ALA A 145 -16.57 9.21 -1.77
C ALA A 145 -17.50 9.59 -2.95
N ARG A 146 -18.76 9.98 -2.68
CA ARG A 146 -19.72 10.34 -3.74
C ARG A 146 -19.29 11.52 -4.59
N THR A 147 -18.55 12.46 -4.03
CA THR A 147 -18.10 13.66 -4.77
C THR A 147 -17.07 13.32 -5.85
N ASN A 148 -16.32 12.23 -5.68
CA ASN A 148 -15.15 11.91 -6.51
C ASN A 148 -15.26 10.56 -7.25
N ILE A 149 -16.32 9.79 -7.00
CA ILE A 149 -16.54 8.48 -7.65
C ILE A 149 -17.73 8.57 -8.59
N SER A 150 -17.51 8.27 -9.86
CA SER A 150 -18.58 8.19 -10.87
C SER A 150 -19.46 6.93 -10.73
N GLY A 151 -19.03 5.94 -9.94
CA GLY A 151 -19.73 4.69 -9.67
C GLY A 151 -20.35 4.64 -8.28
N GLY A 152 -20.76 3.45 -7.86
CA GLY A 152 -21.28 3.20 -6.51
C GLY A 152 -20.18 2.79 -5.52
N ILE A 153 -20.43 3.02 -4.23
CA ILE A 153 -19.58 2.54 -3.14
C ILE A 153 -20.36 1.60 -2.22
N LYS A 154 -19.69 0.54 -1.77
CA LYS A 154 -20.20 -0.37 -0.75
C LYS A 154 -19.21 -0.41 0.41
N ILE A 155 -19.67 -0.03 1.60
CA ILE A 155 -18.90 -0.09 2.85
C ILE A 155 -19.51 -1.16 3.74
N GLN A 156 -18.70 -2.08 4.24
CA GLN A 156 -19.12 -3.13 5.16
C GLN A 156 -18.20 -3.14 6.37
N ILE A 157 -18.79 -2.97 7.56
CA ILE A 157 -18.09 -3.04 8.85
C ILE A 157 -18.68 -4.21 9.61
N SER A 158 -17.82 -5.06 10.17
CA SER A 158 -18.20 -6.19 11.00
C SER A 158 -17.35 -6.21 12.25
N GLY A 159 -17.92 -6.66 13.37
CA GLY A 159 -17.23 -6.75 14.63
C GLY A 159 -18.20 -6.84 15.80
N ARG A 160 -17.65 -6.92 17.01
CA ARG A 160 -18.39 -6.92 18.28
C ARG A 160 -18.23 -5.60 19.01
#